data_d9f75a054508f2921ccefce7cf28c0d1
#
_entry.id   d9f75a054508f2921ccefce7cf28c0d1
#
_cell.length_a   1.000
_cell.length_b   1.000
_cell.length_c   1.000
_cell.angle_alpha   90.00
_cell.angle_beta   90.00
_cell.angle_gamma   90.00
#
_symmetry.space_group_name_H-M   'P 1'
#
loop_
_entity.id
_entity.type
_entity.pdbx_description
1 polymer ?
#
loop_
_entity_poly.entity_id
_entity_poly.type
_entity_poly.pdbx_seq_one_letter_code
_entity_poly.pdbx_strand_id
1 'polypeptide(L)'
;IMSVNHYENFPVGSLVMPRRLRKPTHAVYAFARTADDLADEGNAEADERLRALDELKSELDRIQRGEAPLTPLMQRLQREAIAPFKLPLQPFYDLLSAFSQDVVKTRYQDFGDLIDYCRRSANPVGRIMLHLYGQTDEVSIAQSDGICTALQLINFWQDVAVDWQKGRVYIPQDDLEKFKVSEAQIAEGRADAAFQRLMAHQCQRAHK
;
A
#
# COMPACT_ATOMS: atom_id res chain seq x y z
N ILE A 1 -11.61 -23.07 7.06
CA ILE A 1 -11.55 -23.07 5.58
C ILE A 1 -11.23 -21.64 5.20
N MET A 2 -9.98 -21.41 4.87
CA MET A 2 -9.48 -20.10 4.45
C MET A 2 -9.86 -19.87 3.00
N SER A 3 -10.73 -18.90 2.75
CA SER A 3 -10.92 -18.35 1.42
C SER A 3 -9.83 -17.29 1.22
N VAL A 4 -8.73 -17.68 0.63
CA VAL A 4 -7.68 -16.75 0.21
C VAL A 4 -7.88 -16.53 -1.27
N ASN A 5 -8.58 -15.46 -1.63
CA ASN A 5 -8.62 -14.93 -2.97
C ASN A 5 -8.23 -13.44 -2.95
N HIS A 6 -7.09 -13.13 -2.31
CA HIS A 6 -6.41 -11.88 -2.56
C HIS A 6 -5.26 -12.16 -3.51
N TYR A 7 -5.36 -11.61 -4.72
CA TYR A 7 -4.27 -11.58 -5.68
C TYR A 7 -3.19 -10.66 -5.11
N GLU A 8 -2.16 -11.28 -4.53
CA GLU A 8 -1.03 -10.56 -3.99
C GLU A 8 0.04 -10.45 -5.07
N ASN A 9 0.38 -9.23 -5.46
CA ASN A 9 1.50 -8.96 -6.38
C ASN A 9 2.87 -9.28 -5.76
N PHE A 10 2.90 -9.65 -4.48
CA PHE A 10 4.13 -9.96 -3.76
C PHE A 10 4.13 -11.42 -3.27
N PRO A 11 5.06 -12.27 -3.77
CA PRO A 11 5.12 -13.68 -3.39
C PRO A 11 5.72 -13.86 -1.99
N VAL A 12 4.96 -13.52 -0.95
CA VAL A 12 5.39 -13.61 0.47
C VAL A 12 5.83 -15.04 0.85
N GLY A 13 5.23 -16.04 0.21
CA GLY A 13 5.51 -17.45 0.43
C GLY A 13 6.52 -18.07 -0.55
N SER A 14 7.26 -17.28 -1.32
CA SER A 14 8.16 -17.81 -2.34
C SER A 14 9.23 -18.74 -1.76
N LEU A 15 9.30 -19.96 -2.28
CA LEU A 15 10.37 -20.92 -1.96
C LEU A 15 11.76 -20.43 -2.39
N VAL A 16 11.81 -19.45 -3.31
CA VAL A 16 13.05 -18.81 -3.79
C VAL A 16 13.63 -17.86 -2.74
N MET A 17 12.82 -17.38 -1.79
CA MET A 17 13.29 -16.49 -0.73
C MET A 17 14.28 -17.21 0.21
N PRO A 18 15.47 -16.62 0.49
CA PRO A 18 16.43 -17.17 1.43
C PRO A 18 15.79 -17.49 2.79
N ARG A 19 16.11 -18.65 3.36
CA ARG A 19 15.48 -19.10 4.63
C ARG A 19 15.55 -18.06 5.75
N ARG A 20 16.69 -17.33 5.84
CA ARG A 20 16.90 -16.29 6.86
C ARG A 20 15.91 -15.12 6.76
N LEU A 21 15.36 -14.86 5.55
CA LEU A 21 14.47 -13.73 5.29
C LEU A 21 12.99 -14.11 5.37
N ARG A 22 12.63 -15.38 5.43
CA ARG A 22 11.22 -15.82 5.46
C ARG A 22 10.47 -15.32 6.69
N LYS A 23 11.03 -15.53 7.88
CA LYS A 23 10.39 -15.07 9.13
C LYS A 23 10.19 -13.57 9.20
N PRO A 24 11.24 -12.72 8.97
CA PRO A 24 11.06 -11.28 8.98
C PRO A 24 10.08 -10.79 7.91
N THR A 25 10.11 -11.34 6.70
CA THR A 25 9.15 -10.98 5.64
C THR A 25 7.72 -11.33 6.06
N HIS A 26 7.48 -12.50 6.64
CA HIS A 26 6.16 -12.86 7.15
C HIS A 26 5.69 -11.96 8.31
N ALA A 27 6.60 -11.49 9.17
CA ALA A 27 6.25 -10.57 10.24
C ALA A 27 5.86 -9.19 9.70
N VAL A 28 6.61 -8.67 8.71
CA VAL A 28 6.28 -7.42 8.01
C VAL A 28 4.96 -7.53 7.26
N TYR A 29 4.76 -8.63 6.53
CA TYR A 29 3.50 -8.88 5.83
C TYR A 29 2.31 -8.94 6.79
N ALA A 30 2.44 -9.65 7.92
CA ALA A 30 1.37 -9.72 8.91
C ALA A 30 1.00 -8.34 9.47
N PHE A 31 1.99 -7.47 9.70
CA PHE A 31 1.75 -6.08 10.09
C PHE A 31 0.98 -5.31 9.00
N ALA A 32 1.50 -5.32 7.77
CA ALA A 32 0.90 -4.57 6.66
C ALA A 32 -0.53 -5.05 6.38
N ARG A 33 -0.74 -6.37 6.36
CA ARG A 33 -2.07 -6.97 6.13
C ARG A 33 -3.05 -6.62 7.26
N THR A 34 -2.61 -6.69 8.53
CA THR A 34 -3.48 -6.30 9.64
C THR A 34 -3.88 -4.83 9.56
N ALA A 35 -2.95 -3.94 9.21
CA ALA A 35 -3.23 -2.52 9.07
C ALA A 35 -4.18 -2.23 7.88
N ASP A 36 -3.99 -2.93 6.76
CA ASP A 36 -4.87 -2.88 5.59
C ASP A 36 -6.28 -3.37 5.93
N ASP A 37 -6.41 -4.52 6.59
CA ASP A 37 -7.71 -5.06 7.02
C ASP A 37 -8.44 -4.11 7.98
N LEU A 38 -7.72 -3.46 8.91
CA LEU A 38 -8.30 -2.45 9.80
C LEU A 38 -8.85 -1.24 9.04
N ALA A 39 -8.20 -0.84 7.96
CA ALA A 39 -8.65 0.26 7.13
C ALA A 39 -9.84 -0.10 6.23
N ASP A 40 -9.90 -1.33 5.72
CA ASP A 40 -10.73 -1.67 4.56
C ASP A 40 -11.82 -2.72 4.85
N GLU A 41 -11.61 -3.61 5.83
CA GLU A 41 -12.48 -4.75 6.05
C GLU A 41 -13.46 -4.57 7.23
N GLY A 42 -14.57 -5.34 7.17
CA GLY A 42 -15.59 -5.33 8.23
C GLY A 42 -16.55 -4.12 8.16
N ASN A 43 -17.37 -3.98 9.20
CA ASN A 43 -18.45 -2.98 9.27
C ASN A 43 -18.14 -1.85 10.28
N ALA A 44 -16.87 -1.66 10.65
CA ALA A 44 -16.48 -0.62 11.59
C ALA A 44 -16.65 0.79 10.96
N GLU A 45 -17.06 1.75 11.76
CA GLU A 45 -17.15 3.14 11.35
C GLU A 45 -15.74 3.76 11.17
N ALA A 46 -15.66 4.85 10.39
CA ALA A 46 -14.37 5.49 10.06
C ALA A 46 -13.56 5.85 11.32
N ASP A 47 -14.19 6.40 12.34
CA ASP A 47 -13.52 6.77 13.60
C ASP A 47 -12.96 5.57 14.38
N GLU A 48 -13.62 4.41 14.29
CA GLU A 48 -13.13 3.17 14.92
C GLU A 48 -11.92 2.64 14.17
N ARG A 49 -11.95 2.67 12.83
CA ARG A 49 -10.83 2.28 11.96
C ARG A 49 -9.60 3.17 12.22
N LEU A 50 -9.78 4.48 12.26
CA LEU A 50 -8.70 5.43 12.55
C LEU A 50 -8.11 5.21 13.94
N ARG A 51 -8.93 4.94 14.96
CA ARG A 51 -8.44 4.62 16.31
C ARG A 51 -7.61 3.33 16.32
N ALA A 52 -8.06 2.28 15.64
CA ALA A 52 -7.32 1.02 15.57
C ALA A 52 -5.96 1.17 14.85
N LEU A 53 -5.89 2.00 13.80
CA LEU A 53 -4.63 2.35 13.14
C LEU A 53 -3.72 3.20 14.03
N ASP A 54 -4.27 4.12 14.83
CA ASP A 54 -3.51 4.92 15.79
C ASP A 54 -2.97 4.09 16.95
N GLU A 55 -3.65 3.03 17.35
CA GLU A 55 -3.13 2.03 18.31
C GLU A 55 -1.89 1.34 17.75
N LEU A 56 -1.88 0.92 16.47
CA LEU A 56 -0.68 0.35 15.85
C LEU A 56 0.46 1.37 15.76
N LYS A 57 0.15 2.63 15.48
CA LYS A 57 1.13 3.72 15.50
C LYS A 57 1.72 3.91 16.90
N SER A 58 0.89 3.90 17.93
CA SER A 58 1.34 4.00 19.33
C SER A 58 2.29 2.87 19.71
N GLU A 59 2.08 1.66 19.19
CA GLU A 59 2.98 0.52 19.36
C GLU A 59 4.34 0.75 18.66
N LEU A 60 4.37 1.37 17.46
CA LEU A 60 5.62 1.79 16.81
C LEU A 60 6.35 2.86 17.63
N ASP A 61 5.61 3.81 18.21
CA ASP A 61 6.16 4.85 19.07
C ASP A 61 6.82 4.25 20.33
N ARG A 62 6.26 3.17 20.90
CA ARG A 62 6.88 2.42 21.98
C ARG A 62 8.22 1.81 21.55
N ILE A 63 8.24 1.14 20.41
CA ILE A 63 9.49 0.57 19.85
C ILE A 63 10.54 1.66 19.63
N GLN A 64 10.14 2.82 19.12
CA GLN A 64 11.03 3.96 18.89
C GLN A 64 11.66 4.48 20.19
N ARG A 65 10.91 4.45 21.30
CA ARG A 65 11.42 4.82 22.63
C ARG A 65 12.24 3.71 23.32
N GLY A 66 12.42 2.55 22.67
CA GLY A 66 13.11 1.40 23.25
C GLY A 66 12.25 0.60 24.23
N GLU A 67 10.93 0.83 24.25
CA GLU A 67 9.96 0.10 25.07
C GLU A 67 9.49 -1.16 24.33
N ALA A 68 9.11 -2.20 25.10
CA ALA A 68 8.51 -3.39 24.50
C ALA A 68 7.09 -3.09 24.01
N PRO A 69 6.71 -3.50 22.78
CA PRO A 69 5.33 -3.43 22.34
C PRO A 69 4.41 -4.38 23.12
N LEU A 70 3.13 -4.06 23.16
CA LEU A 70 2.16 -4.77 23.98
C LEU A 70 1.47 -5.91 23.22
N THR A 71 1.19 -5.72 21.93
CA THR A 71 0.44 -6.69 21.13
C THR A 71 1.34 -7.81 20.59
N PRO A 72 0.83 -9.06 20.47
CA PRO A 72 1.59 -10.17 19.90
C PRO A 72 2.10 -9.91 18.48
N LEU A 73 1.30 -9.20 17.66
CA LEU A 73 1.69 -8.79 16.30
C LEU A 73 2.96 -7.94 16.33
N MET A 74 2.96 -6.89 17.13
CA MET A 74 4.07 -5.94 17.19
C MET A 74 5.30 -6.51 17.92
N GLN A 75 5.10 -7.38 18.91
CA GLN A 75 6.18 -8.15 19.54
C GLN A 75 6.86 -9.08 18.53
N ARG A 76 6.08 -9.73 17.67
CA ARG A 76 6.61 -10.56 16.59
C ARG A 76 7.37 -9.72 15.57
N LEU A 77 6.80 -8.59 15.12
CA LEU A 77 7.44 -7.67 14.18
C LEU A 77 8.78 -7.17 14.72
N GLN A 78 8.81 -6.72 15.97
CA GLN A 78 10.03 -6.26 16.63
C GLN A 78 11.10 -7.36 16.71
N ARG A 79 10.71 -8.54 17.21
CA ARG A 79 11.63 -9.66 17.45
C ARG A 79 12.17 -10.29 16.16
N GLU A 80 11.34 -10.43 15.13
CA GLU A 80 11.68 -11.18 13.91
C GLU A 80 12.22 -10.30 12.78
N ALA A 81 11.87 -9.00 12.76
CA ALA A 81 12.23 -8.10 11.68
C ALA A 81 12.98 -6.84 12.16
N ILE A 82 12.36 -5.98 12.97
CA ILE A 82 12.91 -4.65 13.28
C ILE A 82 14.25 -4.77 13.98
N ALA A 83 14.32 -5.47 15.10
CA ALA A 83 15.53 -5.54 15.93
C ALA A 83 16.69 -6.29 15.24
N PRO A 84 16.50 -7.51 14.67
CA PRO A 84 17.61 -8.25 14.04
C PRO A 84 18.19 -7.58 12.80
N PHE A 85 17.35 -6.89 12.03
CA PHE A 85 17.74 -6.27 10.76
C PHE A 85 17.92 -4.75 10.88
N LYS A 86 17.71 -4.18 12.08
CA LYS A 86 17.78 -2.74 12.34
C LYS A 86 16.93 -1.94 11.35
N LEU A 87 15.72 -2.44 11.09
CA LEU A 87 14.83 -1.80 10.13
C LEU A 87 14.47 -0.39 10.59
N PRO A 88 14.48 0.61 9.69
CA PRO A 88 13.97 1.93 10.00
C PRO A 88 12.46 1.86 10.25
N LEU A 89 11.96 2.65 11.19
CA LEU A 89 10.52 2.66 11.52
C LEU A 89 9.72 3.52 10.55
N GLN A 90 10.34 4.48 9.85
CA GLN A 90 9.65 5.39 8.95
C GLN A 90 8.76 4.68 7.90
N PRO A 91 9.21 3.61 7.21
CA PRO A 91 8.36 2.89 6.26
C PRO A 91 7.07 2.33 6.89
N PHE A 92 7.09 1.92 8.15
CA PHE A 92 5.90 1.44 8.86
C PHE A 92 4.93 2.58 9.18
N TYR A 93 5.44 3.74 9.58
CA TYR A 93 4.63 4.95 9.77
C TYR A 93 4.00 5.43 8.46
N ASP A 94 4.75 5.36 7.36
CA ASP A 94 4.26 5.75 6.03
C ASP A 94 3.08 4.85 5.62
N LEU A 95 3.18 3.53 5.81
CA LEU A 95 2.09 2.59 5.56
C LEU A 95 0.85 2.93 6.40
N LEU A 96 1.00 3.14 7.71
CA LEU A 96 -0.13 3.51 8.56
C LEU A 96 -0.76 4.84 8.15
N SER A 97 0.03 5.81 7.72
CA SER A 97 -0.46 7.08 7.19
C SER A 97 -1.28 6.89 5.90
N ALA A 98 -0.82 6.01 5.00
CA ALA A 98 -1.55 5.68 3.78
C ALA A 98 -2.88 4.97 4.09
N PHE A 99 -2.87 3.95 4.95
CA PHE A 99 -4.09 3.24 5.35
C PHE A 99 -5.08 4.14 6.10
N SER A 100 -4.59 5.07 6.93
CA SER A 100 -5.46 6.09 7.56
C SER A 100 -6.08 7.02 6.51
N GLN A 101 -5.35 7.35 5.45
CA GLN A 101 -5.89 8.12 4.33
C GLN A 101 -6.99 7.35 3.59
N ASP A 102 -6.84 6.04 3.39
CA ASP A 102 -7.83 5.19 2.69
C ASP A 102 -9.17 5.14 3.40
N VAL A 103 -9.20 5.36 4.72
CA VAL A 103 -10.45 5.44 5.49
C VAL A 103 -11.29 6.66 5.12
N VAL A 104 -10.63 7.78 4.74
CA VAL A 104 -11.32 9.09 4.58
C VAL A 104 -11.23 9.67 3.18
N LYS A 105 -10.28 9.23 2.35
CA LYS A 105 -10.03 9.79 1.03
C LYS A 105 -10.30 8.78 -0.07
N THR A 106 -11.24 9.11 -0.95
CA THR A 106 -11.70 8.22 -2.02
C THR A 106 -11.46 8.78 -3.42
N ARG A 107 -10.90 9.98 -3.53
CA ARG A 107 -10.62 10.68 -4.80
C ARG A 107 -9.28 11.39 -4.72
N TYR A 108 -8.58 11.47 -5.86
CA TYR A 108 -7.29 12.13 -6.02
C TYR A 108 -7.42 13.26 -7.01
N GLN A 109 -6.99 14.47 -6.61
CA GLN A 109 -7.19 15.67 -7.39
C GLN A 109 -6.41 15.64 -8.71
N ASP A 110 -5.14 15.28 -8.61
CA ASP A 110 -4.20 15.21 -9.73
C ASP A 110 -3.22 14.03 -9.56
N PHE A 111 -2.35 13.85 -10.56
CA PHE A 111 -1.37 12.77 -10.55
C PHE A 111 -0.33 12.93 -9.43
N GLY A 112 0.04 14.15 -9.05
CA GLY A 112 0.96 14.39 -7.93
C GLY A 112 0.40 13.92 -6.60
N ASP A 113 -0.89 14.17 -6.36
CA ASP A 113 -1.63 13.70 -5.20
C ASP A 113 -1.69 12.16 -5.12
N LEU A 114 -1.87 11.49 -6.27
CA LEU A 114 -1.83 10.04 -6.35
C LEU A 114 -0.42 9.48 -6.11
N ILE A 115 0.62 10.11 -6.65
CA ILE A 115 2.01 9.72 -6.43
C ILE A 115 2.42 9.88 -4.96
N ASP A 116 1.96 10.96 -4.29
CA ASP A 116 2.20 11.11 -2.85
C ASP A 116 1.60 9.94 -2.05
N TYR A 117 0.41 9.49 -2.41
CA TYR A 117 -0.18 8.30 -1.83
C TYR A 117 0.67 7.04 -2.12
N CYS A 118 1.13 6.81 -3.36
CA CYS A 118 1.98 5.67 -3.71
C CYS A 118 3.30 5.65 -2.92
N ARG A 119 3.88 6.82 -2.64
CA ARG A 119 5.09 6.95 -1.81
C ARG A 119 4.92 6.37 -0.41
N ARG A 120 3.70 6.41 0.13
CA ARG A 120 3.39 5.96 1.50
C ARG A 120 2.72 4.59 1.54
N SER A 121 2.03 4.18 0.47
CA SER A 121 1.32 2.90 0.41
C SER A 121 2.13 1.76 -0.23
N ALA A 122 3.00 2.05 -1.20
CA ALA A 122 3.73 1.04 -1.98
C ALA A 122 5.25 1.06 -1.73
N ASN A 123 5.90 2.23 -1.84
CA ASN A 123 7.35 2.35 -1.74
C ASN A 123 7.93 1.84 -0.40
N PRO A 124 7.25 2.01 0.76
CA PRO A 124 7.74 1.49 2.02
C PRO A 124 7.99 -0.02 2.02
N VAL A 125 7.16 -0.79 1.32
CA VAL A 125 7.32 -2.25 1.20
C VAL A 125 8.64 -2.59 0.51
N GLY A 126 8.93 -1.95 -0.62
CA GLY A 126 10.20 -2.11 -1.34
C GLY A 126 11.40 -1.73 -0.48
N ARG A 127 11.33 -0.60 0.22
CA ARG A 127 12.38 -0.11 1.12
C ARG A 127 12.66 -1.08 2.28
N ILE A 128 11.62 -1.63 2.91
CA ILE A 128 11.76 -2.65 3.96
C ILE A 128 12.45 -3.90 3.39
N MET A 129 12.02 -4.35 2.20
CA MET A 129 12.64 -5.50 1.55
C MET A 129 14.12 -5.26 1.24
N LEU A 130 14.49 -4.10 0.70
CA LEU A 130 15.89 -3.76 0.46
C LEU A 130 16.72 -3.80 1.74
N HIS A 131 16.20 -3.28 2.85
CA HIS A 131 16.88 -3.36 4.15
C HIS A 131 17.07 -4.81 4.61
N LEU A 132 16.07 -5.67 4.45
CA LEU A 132 16.17 -7.10 4.77
C LEU A 132 17.26 -7.79 3.95
N TYR A 133 17.45 -7.38 2.69
CA TYR A 133 18.51 -7.90 1.82
C TYR A 133 19.86 -7.21 2.03
N GLY A 134 19.92 -6.13 2.79
CA GLY A 134 21.15 -5.35 3.04
C GLY A 134 21.54 -4.44 1.86
N GLN A 135 20.58 -4.07 1.03
CA GLN A 135 20.75 -3.16 -0.12
C GLN A 135 20.11 -1.81 0.22
N THR A 136 20.91 -0.87 0.72
CA THR A 136 20.39 0.41 1.22
C THR A 136 21.04 1.62 0.55
N ASP A 137 21.70 1.41 -0.59
CA ASP A 137 22.25 2.49 -1.38
C ASP A 137 21.14 3.30 -2.09
N GLU A 138 21.40 4.56 -2.34
CA GLU A 138 20.42 5.49 -2.90
C GLU A 138 19.88 5.07 -4.27
N VAL A 139 20.71 4.44 -5.10
CA VAL A 139 20.32 3.98 -6.44
C VAL A 139 19.32 2.84 -6.34
N SER A 140 19.61 1.84 -5.51
CA SER A 140 18.71 0.70 -5.25
C SER A 140 17.37 1.17 -4.68
N ILE A 141 17.39 2.12 -3.73
CA ILE A 141 16.17 2.70 -3.14
C ILE A 141 15.36 3.42 -4.23
N ALA A 142 15.97 4.27 -5.04
CA ALA A 142 15.26 5.00 -6.09
C ALA A 142 14.64 4.07 -7.14
N GLN A 143 15.36 3.02 -7.54
CA GLN A 143 14.84 2.01 -8.47
C GLN A 143 13.67 1.22 -7.86
N SER A 144 13.79 0.81 -6.59
CA SER A 144 12.71 0.13 -5.88
C SER A 144 11.45 1.00 -5.76
N ASP A 145 11.62 2.28 -5.42
CA ASP A 145 10.52 3.23 -5.35
C ASP A 145 9.80 3.37 -6.70
N GLY A 146 10.55 3.47 -7.79
CA GLY A 146 9.98 3.51 -9.14
C GLY A 146 9.19 2.24 -9.47
N ILE A 147 9.74 1.07 -9.17
CA ILE A 147 9.08 -0.23 -9.39
C ILE A 147 7.80 -0.34 -8.54
N CYS A 148 7.87 -0.03 -7.25
CA CYS A 148 6.72 -0.13 -6.34
C CYS A 148 5.60 0.85 -6.76
N THR A 149 5.96 2.08 -7.12
CA THR A 149 5.00 3.07 -7.63
C THR A 149 4.36 2.58 -8.93
N ALA A 150 5.13 2.08 -9.89
CA ALA A 150 4.61 1.58 -11.16
C ALA A 150 3.65 0.40 -10.94
N LEU A 151 4.00 -0.57 -10.08
CA LEU A 151 3.15 -1.71 -9.75
C LEU A 151 1.84 -1.26 -9.10
N GLN A 152 1.90 -0.29 -8.18
CA GLN A 152 0.70 0.25 -7.54
C GLN A 152 -0.21 0.95 -8.53
N LEU A 153 0.33 1.76 -9.44
CA LEU A 153 -0.43 2.40 -10.51
C LEU A 153 -1.08 1.36 -11.43
N ILE A 154 -0.34 0.31 -11.81
CA ILE A 154 -0.89 -0.77 -12.64
C ILE A 154 -2.07 -1.45 -11.95
N ASN A 155 -1.98 -1.70 -10.63
CA ASN A 155 -3.10 -2.26 -9.87
C ASN A 155 -4.33 -1.36 -9.94
N PHE A 156 -4.18 -0.05 -9.71
CA PHE A 156 -5.30 0.88 -9.83
C PHE A 156 -5.93 0.89 -11.23
N TRP A 157 -5.11 0.72 -12.27
CA TRP A 157 -5.63 0.67 -13.64
C TRP A 157 -6.32 -0.66 -13.98
N GLN A 158 -5.96 -1.74 -13.32
CA GLN A 158 -6.61 -3.04 -13.47
C GLN A 158 -7.91 -3.11 -12.67
N ASP A 159 -7.94 -2.50 -11.50
CA ASP A 159 -8.99 -2.68 -10.51
C ASP A 159 -10.07 -1.57 -10.51
N VAL A 160 -10.13 -0.70 -11.54
CA VAL A 160 -11.07 0.44 -11.63
C VAL A 160 -12.51 0.05 -11.28
N ALA A 161 -13.00 -1.08 -11.79
CA ALA A 161 -14.38 -1.54 -11.54
C ALA A 161 -14.56 -2.06 -10.11
N VAL A 162 -13.55 -2.71 -9.54
CA VAL A 162 -13.57 -3.23 -8.17
C VAL A 162 -13.47 -2.08 -7.17
N ASP A 163 -12.58 -1.11 -7.42
CA ASP A 163 -12.42 0.08 -6.60
C ASP A 163 -13.68 0.96 -6.61
N TRP A 164 -14.34 1.07 -7.76
CA TRP A 164 -15.62 1.74 -7.87
C TRP A 164 -16.69 1.13 -6.93
N GLN A 165 -16.76 -0.19 -6.83
CA GLN A 165 -17.70 -0.87 -5.92
C GLN A 165 -17.41 -0.55 -4.45
N LYS A 166 -16.16 -0.24 -4.11
CA LYS A 166 -15.73 0.22 -2.79
C LYS A 166 -15.86 1.74 -2.62
N GLY A 167 -16.45 2.44 -3.58
CA GLY A 167 -16.61 3.91 -3.58
C GLY A 167 -15.34 4.67 -3.89
N ARG A 168 -14.28 4.04 -4.39
CA ARG A 168 -12.97 4.63 -4.65
C ARG A 168 -12.72 4.85 -6.15
N VAL A 169 -12.05 5.97 -6.47
CA VAL A 169 -11.55 6.26 -7.83
C VAL A 169 -10.12 6.78 -7.72
N TYR A 170 -9.17 5.96 -8.14
CA TYR A 170 -7.75 6.31 -8.15
C TYR A 170 -7.31 7.06 -9.43
N ILE A 171 -8.13 7.06 -10.47
CA ILE A 171 -7.88 7.89 -11.66
C ILE A 171 -7.99 9.36 -11.22
N PRO A 172 -6.94 10.19 -11.48
CA PRO A 172 -6.95 11.61 -11.10
C PRO A 172 -8.16 12.36 -11.68
N GLN A 173 -8.77 13.22 -10.87
CA GLN A 173 -9.98 13.94 -11.27
C GLN A 173 -9.72 14.91 -12.42
N ASP A 174 -8.55 15.57 -12.46
CA ASP A 174 -8.12 16.42 -13.58
C ASP A 174 -7.97 15.65 -14.89
N ASP A 175 -7.53 14.39 -14.83
CA ASP A 175 -7.45 13.53 -16.02
C ASP A 175 -8.85 13.08 -16.49
N LEU A 176 -9.76 12.75 -15.58
CA LEU A 176 -11.17 12.49 -15.94
C LEU A 176 -11.77 13.67 -16.69
N GLU A 177 -11.58 14.87 -16.18
CA GLU A 177 -12.07 16.10 -16.82
C GLU A 177 -11.41 16.33 -18.20
N LYS A 178 -10.08 16.24 -18.26
CA LYS A 178 -9.27 16.39 -19.48
C LYS A 178 -9.70 15.47 -20.62
N PHE A 179 -9.98 14.21 -20.29
CA PHE A 179 -10.41 13.20 -21.27
C PHE A 179 -11.92 13.13 -21.46
N LYS A 180 -12.69 13.97 -20.74
CA LYS A 180 -14.16 14.02 -20.77
C LYS A 180 -14.79 12.68 -20.41
N VAL A 181 -14.25 12.01 -19.40
CA VAL A 181 -14.78 10.77 -18.81
C VAL A 181 -15.43 11.13 -17.49
N SER A 182 -16.66 10.71 -17.29
CA SER A 182 -17.40 10.93 -16.04
C SER A 182 -17.32 9.71 -15.13
N GLU A 183 -17.52 9.89 -13.83
CA GLU A 183 -17.65 8.78 -12.89
C GLU A 183 -18.88 7.90 -13.22
N ALA A 184 -19.94 8.47 -13.80
CA ALA A 184 -21.07 7.67 -14.29
C ALA A 184 -20.66 6.66 -15.37
N GLN A 185 -19.70 6.99 -16.24
CA GLN A 185 -19.16 6.03 -17.21
C GLN A 185 -18.41 4.88 -16.54
N ILE A 186 -17.69 5.17 -15.45
CA ILE A 186 -17.01 4.14 -14.62
C ILE A 186 -18.07 3.23 -13.98
N ALA A 187 -19.12 3.81 -13.40
CA ALA A 187 -20.23 3.07 -12.80
C ALA A 187 -20.93 2.13 -13.78
N GLU A 188 -21.11 2.59 -15.03
CA GLU A 188 -21.73 1.83 -16.12
C GLU A 188 -20.79 0.77 -16.73
N GLY A 189 -19.49 0.77 -16.39
CA GLY A 189 -18.48 -0.07 -17.03
C GLY A 189 -18.29 0.23 -18.53
N ARG A 190 -18.56 1.47 -18.95
CA ARG A 190 -18.55 1.88 -20.34
C ARG A 190 -17.17 2.29 -20.84
N ALA A 191 -16.52 1.39 -21.58
CA ALA A 191 -15.18 1.57 -22.14
C ALA A 191 -15.21 2.15 -23.56
N ASP A 192 -15.75 3.36 -23.73
CA ASP A 192 -15.79 4.05 -25.02
C ASP A 192 -14.40 4.62 -25.43
N ALA A 193 -14.33 5.28 -26.58
CA ALA A 193 -13.08 5.84 -27.12
C ALA A 193 -12.45 6.89 -26.18
N ALA A 194 -13.23 7.63 -25.39
CA ALA A 194 -12.74 8.59 -24.42
C ALA A 194 -12.05 7.87 -23.24
N PHE A 195 -12.70 6.86 -22.68
CA PHE A 195 -12.13 6.03 -21.63
C PHE A 195 -10.87 5.29 -22.08
N GLN A 196 -10.86 4.75 -23.30
CA GLN A 196 -9.68 4.08 -23.86
C GLN A 196 -8.47 5.03 -23.97
N ARG A 197 -8.66 6.29 -24.41
CA ARG A 197 -7.60 7.29 -24.45
C ARG A 197 -7.11 7.67 -23.05
N LEU A 198 -8.01 7.80 -22.07
CA LEU A 198 -7.67 8.05 -20.69
C LEU A 198 -6.78 6.90 -20.14
N MET A 199 -7.22 5.65 -20.31
CA MET A 199 -6.46 4.49 -19.84
C MET A 199 -5.10 4.33 -20.52
N ALA A 200 -5.01 4.61 -21.85
CA ALA A 200 -3.75 4.63 -22.54
C ALA A 200 -2.78 5.69 -21.97
N HIS A 201 -3.30 6.87 -21.61
CA HIS A 201 -2.53 7.91 -20.95
C HIS A 201 -2.02 7.48 -19.58
N GLN A 202 -2.86 6.85 -18.76
CA GLN A 202 -2.49 6.33 -17.45
C GLN A 202 -1.43 5.22 -17.55
N CYS A 203 -1.59 4.28 -18.48
CA CYS A 203 -0.61 3.23 -18.71
C CYS A 203 0.77 3.79 -19.13
N GLN A 204 0.80 4.83 -19.97
CA GLN A 204 2.05 5.49 -20.35
C GLN A 204 2.76 6.16 -19.18
N ARG A 205 2.01 6.69 -18.19
CA ARG A 205 2.60 7.25 -16.97
C ARG A 205 3.24 6.19 -16.08
N ALA A 206 2.58 5.03 -15.92
CA ALA A 206 3.11 3.93 -15.12
C ALA A 206 4.38 3.29 -15.75
N HIS A 207 4.63 3.54 -17.03
CA HIS A 207 5.78 3.00 -17.79
C HIS A 207 7.02 3.90 -17.76
N LYS A 208 6.91 5.12 -17.22
CA LYS A 208 8.01 6.11 -17.11
C LYS A 208 8.67 6.08 -15.74
#